data_74c33f729181a3914c37e7d43d17fb54
#
_entry.id   74c33f729181a3914c37e7d43d17fb54
#
_cell.length_a   1.000
_cell.length_b   1.000
_cell.length_c   1.000
_cell.angle_alpha   90.00
_cell.angle_beta   90.00
_cell.angle_gamma   90.00
#
_symmetry.space_group_name_H-M   'P 1'
#
loop_
_entity.id
_entity.type
_entity.pdbx_description
1 polymer ?
#
loop_
_entity_poly.entity_id
_entity_poly.type
_entity_poly.pdbx_seq_one_letter_code
_entity_poly.pdbx_strand_id
1 'polypeptide(L)'
;MPHALSRRLLSSLAAGSACLTLVACGTSDAPSTAVHTAYELPGARVYPEGIAVDERTGDSYVGSYSTGAVYRATPNARRAEVFLPEGAGGHKTANGLKVDAAGRLWVTDSTTGVAVYDIATRALLADFTVPGADPRFVNDLAITPDGTAYLTDSVRAVVYRVTPDQLAAARAQGGRGELTPRFDLRTVLPPIEPGAFTLNGIVADPAGRYLLTVDMPRGELYRIALTQEASPIGKVTLRGGDLRRGDGLELREGTLWAAHNTTNTISRWTISDDGATATLAQQRTDEALAIPTTLARSGDRTLIVSSQFDKGGPMAPGSPKTPFAVVTLDGI
;
A
#
# COMPACT_ATOMS: atom_id res chain seq x y z
N MET A 1 60.96 74.58 -36.64
CA MET A 1 61.00 74.47 -38.12
C MET A 1 60.68 73.06 -38.51
N PRO A 2 59.95 72.84 -39.55
CA PRO A 2 58.50 73.05 -39.84
C PRO A 2 57.92 71.71 -40.24
N HIS A 3 56.74 71.47 -40.37
CA HIS A 3 55.69 71.65 -41.32
C HIS A 3 54.50 70.81 -40.91
N ALA A 4 53.40 71.49 -40.93
CA ALA A 4 52.06 70.95 -40.96
C ALA A 4 51.78 70.17 -42.25
N LEU A 5 50.81 69.27 -42.18
CA LEU A 5 49.80 69.16 -43.23
C LEU A 5 48.57 68.32 -42.72
N SER A 6 47.48 69.00 -42.73
CA SER A 6 46.10 68.52 -42.54
C SER A 6 45.65 67.60 -43.65
N ARG A 7 44.80 66.63 -43.32
CA ARG A 7 43.74 66.18 -44.22
C ARG A 7 42.58 65.50 -43.44
N ARG A 8 41.54 66.18 -43.46
CA ARG A 8 40.10 65.92 -43.60
C ARG A 8 39.58 64.53 -43.41
N LEU A 9 38.58 64.48 -42.45
CA LEU A 9 37.32 63.85 -42.41
C LEU A 9 36.94 62.92 -43.56
N LEU A 10 36.46 61.72 -43.14
CA LEU A 10 35.29 61.08 -43.72
C LEU A 10 34.60 60.26 -42.64
N SER A 11 33.38 60.69 -42.29
CA SER A 11 32.42 60.00 -41.38
C SER A 11 31.88 58.81 -42.09
N SER A 12 31.92 57.62 -41.49
CA SER A 12 31.07 56.50 -41.88
C SER A 12 30.32 56.03 -40.64
N LEU A 13 29.02 56.34 -40.62
CA LEU A 13 28.04 55.72 -39.73
C LEU A 13 27.97 54.24 -40.03
N ALA A 14 28.35 53.39 -39.08
CA ALA A 14 27.99 52.01 -39.09
C ALA A 14 26.80 51.82 -38.13
N ALA A 15 25.65 51.54 -38.69
CA ALA A 15 24.44 51.13 -37.95
C ALA A 15 24.68 49.71 -37.40
N GLY A 16 24.91 49.62 -36.10
CA GLY A 16 24.95 48.36 -35.41
C GLY A 16 23.55 47.85 -35.14
N SER A 17 23.13 46.82 -35.86
CA SER A 17 21.90 46.07 -35.57
C SER A 17 22.16 45.22 -34.33
N ALA A 18 21.60 45.61 -33.20
CA ALA A 18 21.57 44.78 -31.99
C ALA A 18 20.52 43.68 -32.19
N CYS A 19 20.97 42.44 -32.50
CA CYS A 19 20.14 41.25 -32.38
C CYS A 19 19.91 40.96 -30.89
N LEU A 20 18.76 41.31 -30.35
CA LEU A 20 18.29 40.74 -29.09
C LEU A 20 17.93 39.27 -29.34
N THR A 21 18.80 38.37 -28.92
CA THR A 21 18.43 36.95 -28.76
C THR A 21 17.60 36.84 -27.49
N LEU A 22 16.29 36.72 -27.66
CA LEU A 22 15.36 36.25 -26.61
C LEU A 22 15.72 34.80 -26.28
N VAL A 23 16.46 34.61 -25.20
CA VAL A 23 16.58 33.30 -24.55
C VAL A 23 15.21 33.00 -23.96
N ALA A 24 14.40 32.23 -24.66
CA ALA A 24 13.21 31.61 -24.09
C ALA A 24 13.69 30.62 -23.01
N CYS A 25 13.61 31.00 -21.73
CA CYS A 25 13.63 30.05 -20.64
C CYS A 25 12.41 29.15 -20.82
N GLY A 26 12.59 28.03 -21.49
CA GLY A 26 11.64 26.94 -21.43
C GLY A 26 11.61 26.44 -19.98
N THR A 27 10.58 26.83 -19.25
CA THR A 27 10.20 26.10 -18.04
C THR A 27 9.90 24.68 -18.50
N SER A 28 10.78 23.76 -18.24
CA SER A 28 10.44 22.34 -18.29
C SER A 28 9.39 22.14 -17.17
N ASP A 29 8.12 22.18 -17.52
CA ASP A 29 7.08 21.65 -16.65
C ASP A 29 7.45 20.19 -16.39
N ALA A 30 7.99 19.93 -15.19
CA ALA A 30 8.03 18.57 -14.69
C ALA A 30 6.61 18.04 -14.80
N PRO A 31 6.38 16.82 -15.31
CA PRO A 31 5.03 16.30 -15.45
C PRO A 31 4.34 16.44 -14.10
N SER A 32 3.25 17.18 -14.07
CA SER A 32 2.42 17.36 -12.89
C SER A 32 2.03 15.96 -12.42
N THR A 33 2.49 15.58 -11.24
CA THR A 33 2.06 14.34 -10.60
C THR A 33 0.62 14.58 -10.15
N ALA A 34 -0.32 14.27 -11.02
CA ALA A 34 -1.72 14.47 -10.71
C ALA A 34 -2.29 13.22 -10.04
N VAL A 35 -2.89 13.40 -8.88
CA VAL A 35 -3.74 12.40 -8.24
C VAL A 35 -5.13 12.49 -8.87
N HIS A 36 -5.62 11.38 -9.40
CA HIS A 36 -6.94 11.30 -10.04
C HIS A 36 -7.86 10.34 -9.29
N THR A 37 -9.14 10.69 -9.18
CA THR A 37 -10.15 9.76 -8.67
C THR A 37 -10.31 8.60 -9.65
N ALA A 38 -10.01 7.39 -9.19
CA ALA A 38 -10.28 6.17 -9.95
C ALA A 38 -11.78 5.84 -9.89
N TYR A 39 -12.35 5.83 -8.68
CA TYR A 39 -13.77 5.64 -8.42
C TYR A 39 -14.14 6.10 -7.01
N GLU A 40 -15.42 6.38 -6.82
CA GLU A 40 -15.99 6.77 -5.54
C GLU A 40 -16.50 5.57 -4.74
N LEU A 41 -16.47 5.68 -3.40
CA LEU A 41 -17.01 4.71 -2.46
C LEU A 41 -18.31 5.27 -1.85
N PRO A 42 -19.42 4.51 -1.88
CA PRO A 42 -20.68 4.97 -1.32
C PRO A 42 -20.67 4.91 0.21
N GLY A 43 -21.08 5.97 0.86
CA GLY A 43 -21.22 6.05 2.33
C GLY A 43 -20.51 7.25 2.92
N ALA A 44 -21.01 7.71 4.07
CA ALA A 44 -20.49 8.88 4.77
C ALA A 44 -19.38 8.58 5.78
N ARG A 45 -19.19 7.29 6.13
CA ARG A 45 -18.26 6.82 7.16
C ARG A 45 -17.46 5.61 6.68
N VAL A 46 -17.01 5.61 5.43
CA VAL A 46 -16.28 4.47 4.85
C VAL A 46 -14.90 4.33 5.51
N TYR A 47 -14.14 5.43 5.58
CA TYR A 47 -12.75 5.40 6.02
C TYR A 47 -12.03 4.17 5.46
N PRO A 48 -11.82 4.12 4.13
CA PRO A 48 -11.30 2.93 3.47
C PRO A 48 -9.88 2.64 3.95
N GLU A 49 -9.53 1.35 4.09
CA GLU A 49 -8.22 0.96 4.59
C GLU A 49 -7.50 0.03 3.60
N GLY A 50 -8.05 -1.16 3.31
CA GLY A 50 -7.47 -2.14 2.45
C GLY A 50 -8.04 -2.15 1.04
N ILE A 51 -7.24 -2.62 0.08
CA ILE A 51 -7.66 -2.86 -1.29
C ILE A 51 -7.06 -4.16 -1.83
N ALA A 52 -7.86 -4.92 -2.56
CA ALA A 52 -7.41 -6.07 -3.33
C ALA A 52 -7.93 -6.00 -4.77
N VAL A 53 -7.18 -6.55 -5.71
CA VAL A 53 -7.61 -6.72 -7.11
C VAL A 53 -7.75 -8.21 -7.39
N ASP A 54 -8.89 -8.61 -7.96
CA ASP A 54 -9.06 -9.94 -8.54
C ASP A 54 -8.42 -9.95 -9.94
N GLU A 55 -7.27 -10.56 -10.06
CA GLU A 55 -6.52 -10.61 -11.33
C GLU A 55 -7.28 -11.35 -12.44
N ARG A 56 -8.28 -12.18 -12.10
CA ARG A 56 -9.10 -12.94 -13.07
C ARG A 56 -10.13 -12.06 -13.77
N THR A 57 -10.64 -11.03 -13.09
CA THR A 57 -11.73 -10.15 -13.58
C THR A 57 -11.32 -8.70 -13.71
N GLY A 58 -10.29 -8.28 -12.99
CA GLY A 58 -9.88 -6.90 -12.83
C GLY A 58 -10.72 -6.12 -11.80
N ASP A 59 -11.67 -6.77 -11.13
CA ASP A 59 -12.46 -6.15 -10.08
C ASP A 59 -11.59 -5.80 -8.87
N SER A 60 -11.84 -4.65 -8.26
CA SER A 60 -11.21 -4.25 -7.00
C SER A 60 -12.18 -4.30 -5.83
N TYR A 61 -11.67 -4.69 -4.67
CA TYR A 61 -12.41 -4.79 -3.40
C TYR A 61 -11.77 -3.86 -2.39
N VAL A 62 -12.56 -3.04 -1.69
CA VAL A 62 -12.07 -2.04 -0.74
C VAL A 62 -12.77 -2.22 0.59
N GLY A 63 -12.01 -2.32 1.66
CA GLY A 63 -12.52 -2.49 3.03
C GLY A 63 -12.79 -1.16 3.72
N SER A 64 -13.85 -1.12 4.51
CA SER A 64 -14.14 -0.01 5.43
C SER A 64 -13.58 -0.32 6.82
N TYR A 65 -12.67 0.52 7.30
CA TYR A 65 -12.18 0.43 8.68
C TYR A 65 -13.28 0.67 9.70
N SER A 66 -14.20 1.58 9.42
CA SER A 66 -15.21 2.00 10.41
C SER A 66 -16.41 1.08 10.53
N THR A 67 -16.71 0.26 9.51
CA THR A 67 -17.96 -0.48 9.45
C THR A 67 -17.82 -1.96 9.14
N GLY A 68 -16.62 -2.40 8.72
CA GLY A 68 -16.38 -3.75 8.25
C GLY A 68 -17.03 -4.07 6.89
N ALA A 69 -17.65 -3.09 6.24
CA ALA A 69 -18.20 -3.27 4.90
C ALA A 69 -17.09 -3.46 3.86
N VAL A 70 -17.38 -4.18 2.79
CA VAL A 70 -16.51 -4.28 1.63
C VAL A 70 -17.24 -3.77 0.39
N TYR A 71 -16.58 -2.96 -0.38
CA TYR A 71 -17.06 -2.40 -1.65
C TYR A 71 -16.37 -3.07 -2.82
N ARG A 72 -17.04 -3.19 -3.96
CA ARG A 72 -16.52 -3.71 -5.21
C ARG A 72 -16.63 -2.67 -6.31
N ALA A 73 -15.59 -2.48 -7.09
CA ALA A 73 -15.61 -1.73 -8.34
C ALA A 73 -15.12 -2.62 -9.49
N THR A 74 -15.92 -2.70 -10.55
CA THR A 74 -15.50 -3.33 -11.81
C THR A 74 -14.48 -2.45 -12.54
N PRO A 75 -13.68 -2.98 -13.48
CA PRO A 75 -12.82 -2.16 -14.31
C PRO A 75 -13.58 -0.99 -14.96
N ASN A 76 -13.02 0.22 -14.88
CA ASN A 76 -13.62 1.46 -15.39
C ASN A 76 -14.92 1.94 -14.71
N ALA A 77 -15.37 1.30 -13.65
CA ALA A 77 -16.47 1.84 -12.84
C ALA A 77 -16.07 3.20 -12.26
N ARG A 78 -17.00 4.16 -12.24
CA ARG A 78 -16.79 5.46 -11.57
C ARG A 78 -17.22 5.44 -10.11
N ARG A 79 -17.94 4.43 -9.71
CA ARG A 79 -18.46 4.23 -8.35
C ARG A 79 -18.49 2.74 -8.01
N ALA A 80 -18.02 2.42 -6.81
CA ALA A 80 -18.12 1.08 -6.26
C ALA A 80 -19.55 0.77 -5.77
N GLU A 81 -19.90 -0.50 -5.70
CA GLU A 81 -21.10 -1.01 -5.07
C GLU A 81 -20.78 -1.69 -3.74
N VAL A 82 -21.76 -1.84 -2.86
CA VAL A 82 -21.60 -2.64 -1.64
C VAL A 82 -21.53 -4.11 -2.03
N PHE A 83 -20.39 -4.74 -1.73
CA PHE A 83 -20.17 -6.18 -1.93
C PHE A 83 -20.54 -6.98 -0.69
N LEU A 84 -20.01 -6.60 0.48
CA LEU A 84 -20.41 -7.11 1.79
C LEU A 84 -20.95 -5.93 2.61
N PRO A 85 -22.15 -6.02 3.17
CA PRO A 85 -22.73 -4.96 3.98
C PRO A 85 -21.97 -4.78 5.30
N GLU A 86 -22.20 -3.67 5.98
CA GLU A 86 -21.72 -3.40 7.33
C GLU A 86 -22.04 -4.56 8.28
N GLY A 87 -21.04 -4.99 9.06
CA GLY A 87 -21.17 -6.08 10.02
C GLY A 87 -21.32 -7.47 9.40
N ALA A 88 -21.12 -7.64 8.09
CA ALA A 88 -21.14 -8.95 7.45
C ALA A 88 -20.17 -9.92 8.15
N GLY A 89 -20.63 -11.14 8.47
CA GLY A 89 -19.82 -12.12 9.18
C GLY A 89 -19.44 -11.73 10.61
N GLY A 90 -19.99 -10.64 11.16
CA GLY A 90 -19.65 -10.12 12.49
C GLY A 90 -18.45 -9.18 12.51
N HIS A 91 -17.93 -8.80 11.35
CA HIS A 91 -16.77 -7.88 11.23
C HIS A 91 -17.11 -6.49 11.74
N LYS A 92 -16.16 -5.93 12.51
CA LYS A 92 -16.18 -4.53 12.96
C LYS A 92 -15.34 -3.64 12.08
N THR A 93 -14.27 -4.20 11.54
CA THR A 93 -13.34 -3.52 10.62
C THR A 93 -13.07 -4.41 9.40
N ALA A 94 -12.73 -3.81 8.27
CA ALA A 94 -12.15 -4.49 7.12
C ALA A 94 -10.85 -3.76 6.76
N ASN A 95 -9.73 -4.34 7.20
CA ASN A 95 -8.39 -3.81 7.02
C ASN A 95 -7.75 -4.41 5.75
N GLY A 96 -6.70 -5.20 5.89
CA GLY A 96 -6.06 -5.85 4.76
C GLY A 96 -7.01 -6.77 3.98
N LEU A 97 -6.95 -6.71 2.66
CA LEU A 97 -7.72 -7.55 1.76
C LEU A 97 -6.81 -8.24 0.75
N LYS A 98 -7.09 -9.50 0.43
CA LYS A 98 -6.49 -10.19 -0.72
C LYS A 98 -7.53 -11.09 -1.41
N VAL A 99 -7.42 -11.21 -2.73
CA VAL A 99 -8.13 -12.21 -3.52
C VAL A 99 -7.15 -13.32 -3.86
N ASP A 100 -7.53 -14.57 -3.59
CA ASP A 100 -6.70 -15.72 -3.95
C ASP A 100 -7.06 -16.31 -5.32
N ALA A 101 -6.20 -17.18 -5.82
CA ALA A 101 -6.36 -17.80 -7.14
C ALA A 101 -7.67 -18.66 -7.26
N ALA A 102 -8.24 -19.09 -6.13
CA ALA A 102 -9.50 -19.84 -6.11
C ALA A 102 -10.75 -18.94 -6.10
N GLY A 103 -10.58 -17.62 -6.14
CA GLY A 103 -11.70 -16.68 -6.14
C GLY A 103 -12.30 -16.46 -4.77
N ARG A 104 -11.49 -16.52 -3.74
CA ARG A 104 -11.90 -16.20 -2.39
C ARG A 104 -11.36 -14.86 -1.98
N LEU A 105 -12.20 -14.05 -1.35
CA LEU A 105 -11.82 -12.79 -0.73
C LEU A 105 -11.48 -13.04 0.73
N TRP A 106 -10.25 -12.70 1.11
CA TRP A 106 -9.76 -12.71 2.48
C TRP A 106 -9.84 -11.28 3.02
N VAL A 107 -10.41 -11.11 4.21
CA VAL A 107 -10.63 -9.81 4.85
C VAL A 107 -10.17 -9.89 6.29
N THR A 108 -9.16 -9.09 6.67
CA THR A 108 -8.75 -8.99 8.07
C THR A 108 -9.68 -8.08 8.86
N ASP A 109 -10.00 -8.49 10.09
CA ASP A 109 -10.62 -7.65 11.12
C ASP A 109 -9.59 -7.45 12.23
N SER A 110 -9.23 -6.20 12.50
CA SER A 110 -8.18 -5.86 13.47
C SER A 110 -8.48 -6.39 14.89
N THR A 111 -9.75 -6.62 15.21
CA THR A 111 -10.20 -7.02 16.54
C THR A 111 -10.36 -8.52 16.71
N THR A 112 -10.54 -9.27 15.62
CA THR A 112 -10.89 -10.70 15.67
C THR A 112 -9.90 -11.60 14.93
N GLY A 113 -9.53 -11.30 13.68
CA GLY A 113 -8.68 -12.16 12.88
C GLY A 113 -8.90 -12.01 11.38
N VAL A 114 -9.32 -13.05 10.66
CA VAL A 114 -9.57 -13.01 9.21
C VAL A 114 -10.74 -13.86 8.81
N ALA A 115 -11.62 -13.31 7.97
CA ALA A 115 -12.66 -14.05 7.30
C ALA A 115 -12.35 -14.30 5.83
N VAL A 116 -12.87 -15.41 5.32
CA VAL A 116 -12.71 -15.85 3.94
C VAL A 116 -14.09 -16.00 3.31
N TYR A 117 -14.32 -15.26 2.23
CA TYR A 117 -15.58 -15.28 1.48
C TYR A 117 -15.41 -15.87 0.09
N ASP A 118 -16.40 -16.57 -0.39
CA ASP A 118 -16.52 -16.91 -1.81
C ASP A 118 -17.02 -15.70 -2.58
N ILE A 119 -16.24 -15.25 -3.58
CA ILE A 119 -16.58 -14.03 -4.33
C ILE A 119 -17.87 -14.20 -5.14
N ALA A 120 -18.10 -15.37 -5.72
CA ALA A 120 -19.23 -15.59 -6.62
C ALA A 120 -20.57 -15.62 -5.85
N THR A 121 -20.57 -16.22 -4.66
CA THR A 121 -21.79 -16.40 -3.85
C THR A 121 -21.91 -15.42 -2.69
N ARG A 122 -20.83 -14.72 -2.34
CA ARG A 122 -20.65 -13.87 -1.15
C ARG A 122 -20.80 -14.65 0.17
N ALA A 123 -20.75 -15.96 0.12
CA ALA A 123 -20.87 -16.80 1.32
C ALA A 123 -19.60 -16.73 2.16
N LEU A 124 -19.77 -16.61 3.49
CA LEU A 124 -18.68 -16.79 4.44
C LEU A 124 -18.27 -18.28 4.44
N LEU A 125 -17.02 -18.56 4.05
CA LEU A 125 -16.47 -19.92 4.00
C LEU A 125 -15.79 -20.31 5.30
N ALA A 126 -15.07 -19.37 5.92
CA ALA A 126 -14.39 -19.59 7.19
C ALA A 126 -14.08 -18.24 7.87
N ASP A 127 -13.98 -18.32 9.21
CA ASP A 127 -13.57 -17.23 10.08
C ASP A 127 -12.49 -17.77 11.05
N PHE A 128 -11.30 -17.16 11.04
CA PHE A 128 -10.17 -17.54 11.88
C PHE A 128 -9.91 -16.44 12.91
N THR A 129 -10.00 -16.81 14.18
CA THR A 129 -9.76 -15.88 15.28
C THR A 129 -8.32 -15.92 15.78
N VAL A 130 -7.85 -14.81 16.31
CA VAL A 130 -6.53 -14.73 16.95
C VAL A 130 -6.55 -15.48 18.28
N PRO A 131 -5.63 -16.43 18.54
CA PRO A 131 -5.58 -17.13 19.80
C PRO A 131 -5.17 -16.25 20.99
N GLY A 132 -5.64 -16.59 22.18
CA GLY A 132 -5.25 -15.96 23.45
C GLY A 132 -5.95 -14.61 23.69
N ALA A 133 -5.57 -13.99 24.83
CA ALA A 133 -6.14 -12.73 25.28
C ALA A 133 -5.52 -11.51 24.55
N ASP A 134 -6.23 -10.36 24.63
CA ASP A 134 -5.77 -9.07 24.12
C ASP A 134 -4.45 -8.60 24.75
N PRO A 135 -3.75 -7.60 24.18
CA PRO A 135 -4.14 -6.85 22.98
C PRO A 135 -3.74 -7.53 21.67
N ARG A 136 -4.42 -7.18 20.58
CA ARG A 136 -4.16 -7.63 19.21
C ARG A 136 -4.53 -6.53 18.21
N PHE A 137 -3.94 -6.56 17.04
CA PHE A 137 -4.35 -5.76 15.89
C PHE A 137 -3.92 -6.48 14.60
N VAL A 138 -4.81 -7.37 14.09
CA VAL A 138 -4.56 -8.03 12.80
C VAL A 138 -4.70 -6.98 11.70
N ASN A 139 -3.63 -6.75 10.97
CA ASN A 139 -3.55 -5.63 10.03
C ASN A 139 -3.69 -6.11 8.58
N ASP A 140 -2.63 -6.57 7.98
CA ASP A 140 -2.58 -6.90 6.56
C ASP A 140 -2.26 -8.39 6.35
N LEU A 141 -2.40 -8.85 5.10
CA LEU A 141 -2.12 -10.23 4.74
C LEU A 141 -1.47 -10.36 3.37
N ALA A 142 -0.70 -11.43 3.21
CA ALA A 142 -0.17 -11.91 1.95
C ALA A 142 -0.55 -13.37 1.73
N ILE A 143 -0.75 -13.76 0.47
CA ILE A 143 -1.04 -15.15 0.10
C ILE A 143 0.07 -15.64 -0.83
N THR A 144 0.69 -16.76 -0.47
CA THR A 144 1.73 -17.39 -1.27
C THR A 144 1.13 -18.25 -2.41
N PRO A 145 1.90 -18.60 -3.44
CA PRO A 145 1.40 -19.39 -4.57
C PRO A 145 0.81 -20.75 -4.20
N ASP A 146 1.22 -21.33 -3.08
CA ASP A 146 0.64 -22.57 -2.55
C ASP A 146 -0.72 -22.35 -1.84
N GLY A 147 -1.20 -21.10 -1.77
CA GLY A 147 -2.46 -20.71 -1.15
C GLY A 147 -2.38 -20.53 0.38
N THR A 148 -1.18 -20.53 0.96
CA THR A 148 -1.00 -20.21 2.39
C THR A 148 -1.11 -18.70 2.61
N ALA A 149 -1.97 -18.29 3.54
CA ALA A 149 -2.10 -16.90 3.97
C ALA A 149 -1.20 -16.61 5.18
N TYR A 150 -0.54 -15.46 5.16
CA TYR A 150 0.27 -14.91 6.26
C TYR A 150 -0.25 -13.54 6.64
N LEU A 151 -0.45 -13.30 7.94
CA LEU A 151 -1.11 -12.11 8.46
C LEU A 151 -0.26 -11.43 9.52
N THR A 152 -0.11 -10.12 9.45
CA THR A 152 0.60 -9.32 10.46
C THR A 152 -0.32 -8.97 11.63
N ASP A 153 0.25 -8.98 12.84
CA ASP A 153 -0.35 -8.37 14.02
C ASP A 153 0.56 -7.21 14.46
N SER A 154 0.03 -5.99 14.32
CA SER A 154 0.79 -4.77 14.58
C SER A 154 1.17 -4.59 16.05
N VAL A 155 0.37 -5.10 16.97
CA VAL A 155 0.60 -4.95 18.43
C VAL A 155 1.44 -6.08 18.99
N ARG A 156 1.22 -7.30 18.50
CA ARG A 156 1.97 -8.47 18.97
C ARG A 156 3.31 -8.68 18.26
N ALA A 157 3.54 -8.00 17.13
CA ALA A 157 4.69 -8.20 16.26
C ALA A 157 4.87 -9.68 15.83
N VAL A 158 3.76 -10.32 15.53
CA VAL A 158 3.67 -11.73 15.11
C VAL A 158 3.11 -11.80 13.70
N VAL A 159 3.60 -12.75 12.91
CA VAL A 159 2.98 -13.15 11.66
C VAL A 159 2.28 -14.49 11.88
N TYR A 160 0.97 -14.48 11.71
CA TYR A 160 0.13 -15.68 11.73
C TYR A 160 0.12 -16.37 10.37
N ARG A 161 -0.38 -17.61 10.37
CA ARG A 161 -0.54 -18.42 9.16
C ARG A 161 -1.88 -19.16 9.13
N VAL A 162 -2.46 -19.25 7.95
CA VAL A 162 -3.54 -20.18 7.60
C VAL A 162 -3.14 -20.94 6.35
N THR A 163 -3.00 -22.26 6.44
CA THR A 163 -2.71 -23.13 5.28
C THR A 163 -3.99 -23.54 4.55
N PRO A 164 -3.89 -24.01 3.29
CA PRO A 164 -5.04 -24.60 2.59
C PRO A 164 -5.72 -25.72 3.36
N ASP A 165 -4.96 -26.58 4.04
CA ASP A 165 -5.52 -27.68 4.86
C ASP A 165 -6.28 -27.15 6.07
N GLN A 166 -5.77 -26.10 6.74
CA GLN A 166 -6.47 -25.43 7.83
C GLN A 166 -7.78 -24.80 7.35
N LEU A 167 -7.78 -24.16 6.19
CA LEU A 167 -9.01 -23.63 5.59
C LEU A 167 -10.00 -24.74 5.25
N ALA A 168 -9.54 -25.84 4.66
CA ALA A 168 -10.38 -27.00 4.36
C ALA A 168 -10.99 -27.62 5.63
N ALA A 169 -10.18 -27.79 6.67
CA ALA A 169 -10.61 -28.30 7.98
C ALA A 169 -11.64 -27.37 8.64
N ALA A 170 -11.40 -26.06 8.66
CA ALA A 170 -12.34 -25.08 9.20
C ALA A 170 -13.69 -25.14 8.47
N ARG A 171 -13.69 -25.19 7.14
CA ARG A 171 -14.92 -25.34 6.33
C ARG A 171 -15.70 -26.60 6.66
N ALA A 172 -15.02 -27.73 6.86
CA ALA A 172 -15.62 -29.00 7.23
C ALA A 172 -16.21 -28.98 8.66
N GLN A 173 -15.75 -28.07 9.52
CA GLN A 173 -16.14 -27.92 10.92
C GLN A 173 -17.03 -26.71 11.20
N GLY A 174 -17.81 -26.28 10.22
CA GLY A 174 -18.75 -25.15 10.37
C GLY A 174 -18.13 -23.76 10.19
N GLY A 175 -17.00 -23.67 9.52
CA GLY A 175 -16.37 -22.40 9.13
C GLY A 175 -15.58 -21.70 10.23
N ARG A 176 -15.23 -22.37 11.32
CA ARG A 176 -14.48 -21.75 12.43
C ARG A 176 -13.08 -22.32 12.57
N GLY A 177 -12.10 -21.45 12.81
CA GLY A 177 -10.70 -21.82 13.03
C GLY A 177 -9.96 -20.83 13.92
N GLU A 178 -8.71 -21.15 14.22
CA GLU A 178 -7.80 -20.24 14.91
C GLU A 178 -6.57 -19.95 14.02
N LEU A 179 -6.08 -18.71 14.07
CA LEU A 179 -4.82 -18.31 13.44
C LEU A 179 -3.66 -19.00 14.15
N THR A 180 -2.73 -19.55 13.38
CA THR A 180 -1.54 -20.18 13.93
C THR A 180 -0.38 -19.18 13.96
N PRO A 181 0.17 -18.79 15.14
CA PRO A 181 1.39 -18.00 15.21
C PRO A 181 2.53 -18.74 14.49
N ARG A 182 3.19 -18.07 13.56
CA ARG A 182 4.24 -18.72 12.75
C ARG A 182 5.61 -18.06 12.91
N PHE A 183 5.67 -16.72 12.90
CA PHE A 183 6.92 -15.98 13.05
C PHE A 183 6.73 -14.89 14.12
N ASP A 184 7.66 -14.84 15.06
CA ASP A 184 7.70 -13.85 16.14
C ASP A 184 8.83 -12.85 15.82
N LEU A 185 8.46 -11.65 15.39
CA LEU A 185 9.42 -10.62 15.04
C LEU A 185 10.02 -9.91 16.25
N ARG A 186 9.47 -10.10 17.46
CA ARG A 186 10.09 -9.60 18.69
C ARG A 186 11.50 -10.14 18.89
N THR A 187 11.83 -11.26 18.27
CA THR A 187 13.16 -11.87 18.30
C THR A 187 14.24 -11.06 17.57
N VAL A 188 13.82 -10.18 16.65
CA VAL A 188 14.72 -9.37 15.81
C VAL A 188 14.44 -7.88 15.89
N LEU A 189 13.26 -7.48 16.33
CA LEU A 189 12.91 -6.08 16.55
C LEU A 189 13.56 -5.54 17.83
N PRO A 190 13.93 -4.25 17.88
CA PRO A 190 14.26 -3.59 19.14
C PRO A 190 13.10 -3.70 20.15
N PRO A 191 13.35 -3.48 21.45
CA PRO A 191 12.30 -3.49 22.46
C PRO A 191 11.08 -2.68 22.04
N ILE A 192 9.88 -3.25 22.24
CA ILE A 192 8.60 -2.69 21.83
C ILE A 192 7.84 -2.30 23.11
N GLU A 193 7.39 -1.05 23.18
CA GLU A 193 6.52 -0.59 24.26
C GLU A 193 5.17 -1.31 24.20
N PRO A 194 4.56 -1.67 25.33
CA PRO A 194 3.26 -2.33 25.37
C PRO A 194 2.20 -1.54 24.59
N GLY A 195 1.53 -2.19 23.66
CA GLY A 195 0.49 -1.60 22.82
C GLY A 195 0.99 -0.73 21.67
N ALA A 196 2.31 -0.59 21.50
CA ALA A 196 2.86 0.13 20.35
C ALA A 196 2.63 -0.64 19.05
N PHE A 197 2.29 0.08 17.98
CA PHE A 197 2.21 -0.49 16.64
C PHE A 197 3.61 -0.77 16.09
N THR A 198 3.74 -1.88 15.37
CA THR A 198 4.99 -2.34 14.73
C THR A 198 4.74 -2.72 13.28
N LEU A 199 4.45 -3.99 13.04
CA LEU A 199 4.23 -4.54 11.70
C LEU A 199 2.97 -3.95 11.07
N ASN A 200 3.04 -3.71 9.77
CA ASN A 200 1.89 -3.29 8.99
C ASN A 200 1.84 -4.12 7.70
N GLY A 201 2.00 -3.52 6.53
CA GLY A 201 1.92 -4.20 5.25
C GLY A 201 2.82 -5.44 5.15
N ILE A 202 2.33 -6.45 4.46
CA ILE A 202 3.04 -7.70 4.18
C ILE A 202 2.78 -8.14 2.75
N VAL A 203 3.84 -8.60 2.07
CA VAL A 203 3.75 -9.15 0.71
C VAL A 203 4.54 -10.45 0.61
N ALA A 204 4.13 -11.30 -0.32
CA ALA A 204 4.82 -12.55 -0.63
C ALA A 204 5.61 -12.43 -1.94
N ASP A 205 6.81 -13.00 -1.97
CA ASP A 205 7.54 -13.26 -3.22
C ASP A 205 6.69 -14.12 -4.16
N PRO A 206 6.58 -13.76 -5.45
CA PRO A 206 5.79 -14.54 -6.41
C PRO A 206 6.20 -16.01 -6.57
N ALA A 207 7.44 -16.37 -6.22
CA ALA A 207 7.91 -17.74 -6.20
C ALA A 207 7.71 -18.43 -4.83
N GLY A 208 7.15 -17.75 -3.83
CA GLY A 208 6.89 -18.29 -2.49
C GLY A 208 8.13 -18.54 -1.65
N ARG A 209 9.25 -17.87 -1.94
CA ARG A 209 10.53 -18.05 -1.23
C ARG A 209 10.61 -17.28 0.07
N TYR A 210 10.00 -16.09 0.13
CA TYR A 210 10.03 -15.20 1.29
C TYR A 210 8.80 -14.29 1.37
N LEU A 211 8.63 -13.69 2.53
CA LEU A 211 7.73 -12.56 2.75
C LEU A 211 8.55 -11.31 3.01
N LEU A 212 7.99 -10.15 2.68
CA LEU A 212 8.49 -8.85 3.14
C LEU A 212 7.41 -8.18 3.98
N THR A 213 7.78 -7.64 5.14
CA THR A 213 6.87 -6.87 6.01
C THR A 213 7.55 -5.63 6.55
N VAL A 214 6.79 -4.54 6.67
CA VAL A 214 7.30 -3.25 7.15
C VAL A 214 7.09 -3.09 8.66
N ASP A 215 8.12 -2.62 9.37
CA ASP A 215 8.01 -2.01 10.69
C ASP A 215 7.72 -0.51 10.48
N MET A 216 6.45 -0.15 10.55
CA MET A 216 5.93 1.16 10.19
C MET A 216 6.59 2.32 10.96
N PRO A 217 6.72 2.29 12.30
CA PRO A 217 7.30 3.41 13.04
C PRO A 217 8.80 3.59 12.79
N ARG A 218 9.54 2.51 12.56
CA ARG A 218 10.99 2.58 12.32
C ARG A 218 11.34 2.78 10.85
N GLY A 219 10.40 2.46 9.95
CA GLY A 219 10.64 2.54 8.51
C GLY A 219 11.59 1.44 8.01
N GLU A 220 11.60 0.32 8.69
CA GLU A 220 12.44 -0.83 8.40
C GLU A 220 11.64 -1.88 7.65
N LEU A 221 12.30 -2.63 6.76
CA LEU A 221 11.72 -3.76 6.06
C LEU A 221 12.36 -5.05 6.56
N TYR A 222 11.56 -6.05 6.83
CA TYR A 222 12.01 -7.38 7.26
C TYR A 222 11.64 -8.41 6.21
N ARG A 223 12.62 -9.28 5.89
CA ARG A 223 12.44 -10.46 5.08
C ARG A 223 12.23 -11.67 5.99
N ILE A 224 11.25 -12.47 5.67
CA ILE A 224 10.96 -13.73 6.36
C ILE A 224 11.11 -14.86 5.34
N ALA A 225 12.12 -15.69 5.48
CA ALA A 225 12.31 -16.87 4.63
C ALA A 225 11.21 -17.90 4.88
N LEU A 226 10.61 -18.41 3.81
CA LEU A 226 9.62 -19.50 3.86
C LEU A 226 10.27 -20.87 3.66
N THR A 227 11.49 -20.90 3.15
CA THR A 227 12.37 -22.07 3.09
C THR A 227 12.98 -22.36 4.45
N GLN A 228 13.53 -23.58 4.63
CA GLN A 228 14.19 -23.93 5.88
C GLN A 228 15.53 -23.20 6.00
N GLU A 229 15.54 -22.13 6.78
CA GLU A 229 16.75 -21.36 7.15
C GLU A 229 16.91 -21.39 8.68
N ALA A 230 18.16 -21.40 9.16
CA ALA A 230 18.47 -21.39 10.60
C ALA A 230 18.00 -20.07 11.26
N SER A 231 18.02 -18.97 10.52
CA SER A 231 17.53 -17.65 10.94
C SER A 231 16.59 -17.11 9.87
N PRO A 232 15.30 -17.47 9.93
CA PRO A 232 14.37 -17.15 8.84
C PRO A 232 14.04 -15.66 8.73
N ILE A 233 14.25 -14.86 9.79
CA ILE A 233 13.89 -13.43 9.81
C ILE A 233 15.16 -12.60 9.76
N GLY A 234 15.25 -11.72 8.79
CA GLY A 234 16.37 -10.78 8.60
C GLY A 234 15.90 -9.39 8.20
N LYS A 235 16.65 -8.38 8.60
CA LYS A 235 16.41 -7.00 8.18
C LYS A 235 16.88 -6.81 6.74
N VAL A 236 16.06 -6.20 5.90
CA VAL A 236 16.39 -5.85 4.51
C VAL A 236 17.28 -4.60 4.50
N THR A 237 18.33 -4.61 3.69
CA THR A 237 19.16 -3.43 3.47
C THR A 237 18.42 -2.42 2.58
N LEU A 238 18.00 -1.29 3.14
CA LEU A 238 17.39 -0.21 2.40
C LEU A 238 18.47 0.73 1.84
N ARG A 239 18.36 1.12 0.57
CA ARG A 239 19.26 2.05 -0.11
C ARG A 239 18.47 3.21 -0.70
N GLY A 240 18.90 4.44 -0.41
CA GLY A 240 18.31 5.66 -0.97
C GLY A 240 17.11 6.22 -0.21
N GLY A 241 16.66 5.58 0.88
CA GLY A 241 15.54 6.04 1.68
C GLY A 241 15.17 5.07 2.80
N ASP A 242 14.02 5.31 3.44
CA ASP A 242 13.43 4.43 4.44
C ASP A 242 11.93 4.24 4.16
N LEU A 243 11.29 3.37 4.93
CA LEU A 243 9.87 3.07 4.85
C LEU A 243 9.09 3.62 6.07
N ARG A 244 9.55 4.74 6.66
CA ARG A 244 8.83 5.38 7.77
C ARG A 244 7.40 5.71 7.38
N ARG A 245 6.47 5.43 8.30
CA ARG A 245 5.02 5.53 8.04
C ARG A 245 4.55 4.61 6.92
N GLY A 246 5.38 3.61 6.55
CA GLY A 246 5.02 2.57 5.61
C GLY A 246 3.85 1.76 6.13
N ASP A 247 2.76 1.76 5.38
CA ASP A 247 1.49 1.12 5.69
C ASP A 247 1.33 -0.10 4.79
N GLY A 248 0.42 -0.12 3.84
CA GLY A 248 0.27 -1.23 2.91
C GLY A 248 1.40 -1.32 1.88
N LEU A 249 1.67 -2.54 1.47
CA LEU A 249 2.70 -2.91 0.49
C LEU A 249 2.08 -3.66 -0.70
N GLU A 250 2.70 -3.50 -1.87
CA GLU A 250 2.41 -4.33 -3.05
C GLU A 250 3.73 -4.74 -3.70
N LEU A 251 3.89 -6.03 -4.00
CA LEU A 251 5.09 -6.57 -4.65
C LEU A 251 4.71 -7.26 -5.96
N ARG A 252 5.30 -6.79 -7.06
CA ARG A 252 5.11 -7.40 -8.38
C ARG A 252 6.42 -7.33 -9.17
N GLU A 253 6.85 -8.46 -9.73
CA GLU A 253 8.02 -8.55 -10.61
C GLU A 253 9.28 -7.86 -10.07
N GLY A 254 9.61 -8.09 -8.79
CA GLY A 254 10.78 -7.50 -8.15
C GLY A 254 10.65 -6.01 -7.85
N THR A 255 9.48 -5.42 -8.06
CA THR A 255 9.18 -4.04 -7.69
C THR A 255 8.24 -4.02 -6.49
N LEU A 256 8.63 -3.29 -5.44
CA LEU A 256 7.82 -3.06 -4.25
C LEU A 256 7.29 -1.63 -4.28
N TRP A 257 5.99 -1.46 -4.13
CA TRP A 257 5.36 -0.19 -3.82
C TRP A 257 4.96 -0.16 -2.35
N ALA A 258 5.11 1.01 -1.73
CA ALA A 258 4.69 1.24 -0.35
C ALA A 258 3.88 2.54 -0.23
N ALA A 259 2.77 2.48 0.47
CA ALA A 259 2.03 3.64 0.92
C ALA A 259 2.64 4.14 2.24
N HIS A 260 2.88 5.46 2.35
CA HIS A 260 3.33 6.10 3.58
C HIS A 260 2.20 7.02 4.06
N ASN A 261 1.45 6.57 5.07
CA ASN A 261 0.17 7.14 5.42
C ASN A 261 0.23 8.63 5.79
N THR A 262 0.81 9.01 6.91
CA THR A 262 0.80 10.39 7.41
C THR A 262 1.71 11.36 6.65
N THR A 263 2.51 10.88 5.71
CA THR A 263 3.34 11.72 4.84
C THR A 263 2.78 11.88 3.43
N ASN A 264 1.58 11.33 3.17
CA ASN A 264 0.91 11.40 1.86
C ASN A 264 1.85 11.04 0.70
N THR A 265 2.55 9.90 0.84
CA THR A 265 3.62 9.52 -0.08
C THR A 265 3.41 8.10 -0.59
N ILE A 266 3.73 7.87 -1.85
CA ILE A 266 3.92 6.54 -2.43
C ILE A 266 5.38 6.42 -2.84
N SER A 267 6.03 5.32 -2.47
CA SER A 267 7.39 4.99 -2.88
C SER A 267 7.44 3.70 -3.68
N ARG A 268 8.39 3.63 -4.61
CA ARG A 268 8.67 2.47 -5.45
C ARG A 268 10.12 2.05 -5.28
N TRP A 269 10.34 0.76 -5.05
CA TRP A 269 11.63 0.17 -4.74
C TRP A 269 11.93 -1.01 -5.65
N THR A 270 13.17 -1.18 -6.03
CA THR A 270 13.66 -2.40 -6.68
C THR A 270 14.16 -3.36 -5.60
N ILE A 271 13.62 -4.56 -5.58
CA ILE A 271 13.97 -5.63 -4.65
C ILE A 271 14.97 -6.57 -5.32
N SER A 272 16.05 -6.92 -4.61
CA SER A 272 16.97 -7.97 -5.07
C SER A 272 16.26 -9.34 -5.14
N ASP A 273 16.72 -10.23 -6.03
CA ASP A 273 16.07 -11.53 -6.24
C ASP A 273 15.92 -12.37 -4.95
N ASP A 274 16.88 -12.26 -4.05
CA ASP A 274 16.83 -12.92 -2.75
C ASP A 274 16.01 -12.18 -1.68
N GLY A 275 15.47 -11.00 -2.00
CA GLY A 275 14.71 -10.16 -1.07
C GLY A 275 15.54 -9.46 0.01
N ALA A 276 16.88 -9.53 -0.05
CA ALA A 276 17.75 -9.01 1.01
C ALA A 276 18.07 -7.51 0.90
N THR A 277 17.85 -6.90 -0.27
CA THR A 277 18.10 -5.48 -0.53
C THR A 277 16.91 -4.85 -1.24
N ALA A 278 16.54 -3.64 -0.81
CA ALA A 278 15.57 -2.77 -1.48
C ALA A 278 16.22 -1.43 -1.81
N THR A 279 16.18 -1.02 -3.08
CA THR A 279 16.74 0.25 -3.56
C THR A 279 15.61 1.18 -4.00
N LEU A 280 15.54 2.37 -3.41
CA LEU A 280 14.55 3.38 -3.77
C LEU A 280 14.72 3.77 -5.23
N ALA A 281 13.71 3.54 -6.04
CA ALA A 281 13.67 3.93 -7.44
C ALA A 281 12.92 5.26 -7.65
N GLN A 282 11.87 5.49 -6.85
CA GLN A 282 11.02 6.65 -7.00
C GLN A 282 10.21 6.91 -5.73
N GLN A 283 9.89 8.18 -5.49
CA GLN A 283 8.99 8.61 -4.42
C GLN A 283 8.15 9.78 -4.90
N ARG A 284 6.86 9.79 -4.56
CA ARG A 284 5.92 10.86 -4.89
C ARG A 284 5.09 11.21 -3.65
N THR A 285 5.04 12.50 -3.33
CA THR A 285 4.25 13.05 -2.22
C THR A 285 3.20 13.99 -2.79
N ASP A 286 1.94 13.83 -2.39
CA ASP A 286 0.84 14.70 -2.78
C ASP A 286 -0.24 14.69 -1.70
N GLU A 287 -0.66 15.86 -1.23
CA GLU A 287 -1.70 16.01 -0.20
C GLU A 287 -3.07 15.45 -0.64
N ALA A 288 -3.31 15.33 -1.95
CA ALA A 288 -4.54 14.74 -2.48
C ALA A 288 -4.62 13.22 -2.27
N LEU A 289 -3.51 12.55 -1.88
CA LEU A 289 -3.52 11.14 -1.44
C LEU A 289 -4.31 10.97 -0.14
N ALA A 290 -4.36 12.00 0.71
CA ALA A 290 -5.19 12.11 1.91
C ALA A 290 -5.12 10.88 2.82
N ILE A 291 -3.94 10.64 3.39
CA ILE A 291 -3.59 9.50 4.24
C ILE A 291 -3.74 8.17 3.46
N PRO A 292 -2.84 7.88 2.50
CA PRO A 292 -2.87 6.61 1.78
C PRO A 292 -2.49 5.46 2.72
N THR A 293 -3.40 4.50 2.92
CA THR A 293 -3.16 3.34 3.79
C THR A 293 -2.59 2.16 3.02
N THR A 294 -3.08 1.92 1.80
CA THR A 294 -2.58 0.81 0.98
C THR A 294 -2.79 1.09 -0.50
N LEU A 295 -2.28 0.18 -1.31
CA LEU A 295 -2.38 0.24 -2.76
C LEU A 295 -2.42 -1.16 -3.38
N ALA A 296 -2.95 -1.26 -4.59
CA ALA A 296 -2.92 -2.48 -5.39
C ALA A 296 -2.67 -2.16 -6.87
N ARG A 297 -2.00 -3.06 -7.56
CA ARG A 297 -1.79 -2.95 -9.01
C ARG A 297 -2.96 -3.54 -9.79
N SER A 298 -3.46 -2.78 -10.76
CA SER A 298 -4.49 -3.22 -11.71
C SER A 298 -4.01 -2.91 -13.13
N GLY A 299 -3.39 -3.88 -13.78
CA GLY A 299 -2.62 -3.64 -15.00
C GLY A 299 -1.51 -2.63 -14.75
N ASP A 300 -1.44 -1.58 -15.57
CA ASP A 300 -0.45 -0.51 -15.46
C ASP A 300 -0.83 0.57 -14.43
N ARG A 301 -2.03 0.49 -13.84
CA ARG A 301 -2.52 1.48 -12.87
C ARG A 301 -2.18 1.06 -11.45
N THR A 302 -1.82 2.04 -10.63
CA THR A 302 -1.74 1.89 -9.17
C THR A 302 -3.02 2.46 -8.56
N LEU A 303 -3.87 1.60 -8.00
CA LEU A 303 -5.04 1.99 -7.23
C LEU A 303 -4.61 2.24 -5.79
N ILE A 304 -4.88 3.42 -5.25
CA ILE A 304 -4.43 3.87 -3.93
C ILE A 304 -5.65 4.20 -3.09
N VAL A 305 -5.70 3.69 -1.89
CA VAL A 305 -6.75 4.01 -0.93
C VAL A 305 -6.50 5.39 -0.31
N SER A 306 -7.47 6.28 -0.40
CA SER A 306 -7.48 7.61 0.23
C SER A 306 -8.33 7.55 1.50
N SER A 307 -7.70 7.26 2.66
CA SER A 307 -8.44 6.91 3.87
C SER A 307 -9.04 8.09 4.62
N GLN A 308 -8.40 9.27 4.57
CA GLN A 308 -8.76 10.46 5.33
C GLN A 308 -8.87 10.19 6.85
N PHE A 309 -8.04 9.29 7.39
CA PHE A 309 -8.09 8.89 8.82
C PHE A 309 -7.85 10.05 9.79
N ASP A 310 -7.25 11.14 9.31
CA ASP A 310 -7.03 12.39 10.04
C ASP A 310 -8.26 13.33 10.09
N LYS A 311 -9.39 12.95 9.47
CA LYS A 311 -10.58 13.78 9.32
C LYS A 311 -11.84 13.12 9.91
N GLY A 312 -11.81 12.88 11.23
CA GLY A 312 -12.91 12.22 11.95
C GLY A 312 -12.83 10.70 11.91
N GLY A 313 -11.72 10.15 11.44
CA GLY A 313 -11.37 8.74 11.47
C GLY A 313 -10.57 8.37 12.73
N PRO A 314 -9.84 7.26 12.72
CA PRO A 314 -9.14 6.75 13.90
C PRO A 314 -7.92 7.58 14.33
N MET A 315 -7.38 8.46 13.48
CA MET A 315 -6.15 9.20 13.78
C MET A 315 -6.39 10.57 14.42
N ALA A 316 -7.46 11.28 14.01
CA ALA A 316 -7.76 12.61 14.54
C ALA A 316 -9.24 12.99 14.35
N PRO A 317 -9.77 13.95 15.16
CA PRO A 317 -11.10 14.50 14.94
C PRO A 317 -11.16 15.30 13.63
N GLY A 318 -12.37 15.51 13.12
CA GLY A 318 -12.59 16.28 11.90
C GLY A 318 -13.80 15.82 11.12
N SER A 319 -13.88 16.22 9.85
CA SER A 319 -14.93 15.80 8.92
C SER A 319 -14.28 15.40 7.59
N PRO A 320 -14.53 14.20 7.10
CA PRO A 320 -13.97 13.75 5.84
C PRO A 320 -14.64 14.46 4.65
N LYS A 321 -13.93 14.56 3.54
CA LYS A 321 -14.51 14.91 2.26
C LYS A 321 -15.24 13.68 1.71
N THR A 322 -16.50 13.81 1.37
CA THR A 322 -17.32 12.75 0.78
C THR A 322 -17.72 13.09 -0.65
N PRO A 323 -17.89 12.11 -1.54
CA PRO A 323 -17.66 10.68 -1.29
C PRO A 323 -16.18 10.33 -1.03
N PHE A 324 -15.93 9.27 -0.26
CA PHE A 324 -14.59 8.69 -0.21
C PHE A 324 -14.20 8.13 -1.58
N ALA A 325 -12.92 7.97 -1.82
CA ALA A 325 -12.43 7.54 -3.13
C ALA A 325 -11.22 6.60 -3.05
N VAL A 326 -11.09 5.79 -4.08
CA VAL A 326 -9.81 5.22 -4.50
C VAL A 326 -9.25 6.13 -5.58
N VAL A 327 -7.97 6.41 -5.50
CA VAL A 327 -7.29 7.32 -6.43
C VAL A 327 -6.19 6.62 -7.20
N THR A 328 -5.69 7.24 -8.24
CA THR A 328 -4.47 6.86 -8.96
C THR A 328 -3.47 7.99 -8.90
N LEU A 329 -2.20 7.67 -9.01
CA LEU A 329 -1.10 8.62 -9.06
C LEU A 329 -0.28 8.37 -10.33
N ASP A 330 -0.14 9.40 -11.16
CA ASP A 330 0.58 9.27 -12.42
C ASP A 330 2.07 9.05 -12.19
N GLY A 331 2.65 8.17 -12.99
CA GLY A 331 4.08 7.93 -13.05
C GLY A 331 4.72 7.27 -11.81
N ILE A 332 3.94 6.52 -10.99
CA ILE A 332 4.47 5.76 -9.85
C ILE A 332 4.56 4.26 -10.14
#